data_134e4eea6e66532e04c38377c3d42f12
#
_entry.id   134e4eea6e66532e04c38377c3d42f12
#
_cell.length_a   1.000
_cell.length_b   1.000
_cell.length_c   1.000
_cell.angle_alpha   90.00
_cell.angle_beta   90.00
_cell.angle_gamma   90.00
#
_symmetry.space_group_name_H-M   'P 1'
#
loop_
_entity.id
_entity.type
_entity.pdbx_description
1 polymer ?
#
loop_
_entity_poly.entity_id
_entity_poly.type
_entity_poly.pdbx_seq_one_letter_code
_entity_poly.pdbx_strand_id
1 'polypeptide(L)'
;QAELGGFDSDSEEDREDWEYAQEAAKNLRDKVIEIDPYQVVLAGFVILLMIGVVLSGWYWVLPRDSVVLETHYKQRGGHLMMSELTNDGSREITDVVIQVEFQDVDGLVLDKMRIELDRVSAHSSIAGDDLEMLVSGYTIWDNYVVHTHIEWTDYNGDENRQDWYHFVGHWSSEIFIDEGDKTTWPFY
;
A
#
# COMPACT_ATOMS: atom_id res chain seq x y z
N GLN A 1 -36.33 29.63 -26.86
CA GLN A 1 -37.21 28.52 -27.31
C GLN A 1 -36.41 27.74 -28.37
N ALA A 2 -35.85 26.63 -28.00
CA ALA A 2 -35.27 25.67 -28.93
C ALA A 2 -36.40 24.73 -29.36
N GLU A 3 -36.78 24.81 -30.60
CA GLU A 3 -37.67 23.85 -31.23
C GLU A 3 -36.94 22.49 -31.28
N LEU A 4 -37.43 21.54 -30.49
CA LEU A 4 -37.15 20.14 -30.66
C LEU A 4 -37.73 19.72 -31.98
N GLY A 5 -36.87 19.50 -32.97
CA GLY A 5 -37.25 18.97 -34.28
C GLY A 5 -38.06 17.69 -34.11
N GLY A 6 -39.34 17.79 -34.47
CA GLY A 6 -40.28 16.68 -34.46
C GLY A 6 -39.77 15.64 -35.48
N PHE A 7 -39.76 14.41 -35.07
CA PHE A 7 -39.52 13.26 -35.90
C PHE A 7 -40.66 13.19 -36.94
N ASP A 8 -40.35 13.54 -38.18
CA ASP A 8 -41.35 13.56 -39.27
C ASP A 8 -41.36 12.15 -39.89
N SER A 9 -42.33 11.34 -39.49
CA SER A 9 -42.50 9.94 -39.89
C SER A 9 -42.90 9.74 -41.36
N ASP A 10 -42.98 10.82 -42.11
CA ASP A 10 -43.46 10.78 -43.50
C ASP A 10 -42.35 10.93 -44.55
N SER A 11 -41.08 11.10 -44.15
CA SER A 11 -39.95 11.05 -45.11
C SER A 11 -39.53 9.62 -45.40
N GLU A 12 -39.28 9.33 -46.67
CA GLU A 12 -38.76 7.99 -47.10
C GLU A 12 -37.45 7.66 -46.41
N GLU A 13 -36.56 8.65 -46.15
CA GLU A 13 -35.30 8.51 -45.42
C GLU A 13 -35.52 8.07 -43.98
N ASP A 14 -36.48 8.63 -43.26
CA ASP A 14 -36.78 8.25 -41.88
C ASP A 14 -37.34 6.83 -41.76
N ARG A 15 -38.02 6.37 -42.79
CA ARG A 15 -38.50 4.97 -42.90
C ARG A 15 -37.37 3.99 -43.11
N GLU A 16 -36.45 4.32 -44.00
CA GLU A 16 -35.28 3.46 -44.28
C GLU A 16 -34.40 3.37 -43.02
N ASP A 17 -34.15 4.48 -42.33
CA ASP A 17 -33.37 4.47 -41.09
C ASP A 17 -34.05 3.66 -39.96
N TRP A 18 -35.38 3.75 -39.88
CA TRP A 18 -36.15 2.95 -38.94
C TRP A 18 -36.12 1.46 -39.23
N GLU A 19 -36.28 1.08 -40.52
CA GLU A 19 -36.17 -0.33 -40.95
C GLU A 19 -34.76 -0.88 -40.69
N TYR A 20 -33.70 -0.09 -40.95
CA TYR A 20 -32.32 -0.44 -40.67
C TYR A 20 -32.06 -0.64 -39.18
N ALA A 21 -32.59 0.27 -38.33
CA ALA A 21 -32.49 0.15 -36.89
C ALA A 21 -33.24 -1.07 -36.35
N GLN A 22 -34.42 -1.41 -36.91
CA GLN A 22 -35.16 -2.60 -36.54
C GLN A 22 -34.46 -3.88 -36.96
N GLU A 23 -33.88 -3.91 -38.15
CA GLU A 23 -33.15 -5.05 -38.67
C GLU A 23 -31.85 -5.27 -37.86
N ALA A 24 -31.13 -4.19 -37.52
CA ALA A 24 -29.97 -4.25 -36.66
C ALA A 24 -30.33 -4.74 -35.24
N ALA A 25 -31.44 -4.25 -34.68
CA ALA A 25 -31.92 -4.71 -33.36
C ALA A 25 -32.34 -6.19 -33.37
N LYS A 26 -32.99 -6.64 -34.47
CA LYS A 26 -33.36 -8.03 -34.63
C LYS A 26 -32.15 -8.95 -34.77
N ASN A 27 -31.18 -8.54 -35.59
CA ASN A 27 -29.93 -9.28 -35.79
C ASN A 27 -29.11 -9.36 -34.48
N LEU A 28 -29.08 -8.29 -33.66
CA LEU A 28 -28.47 -8.30 -32.35
C LEU A 28 -29.20 -9.26 -31.38
N ARG A 29 -30.54 -9.21 -31.39
CA ARG A 29 -31.36 -10.08 -30.55
C ARG A 29 -31.18 -11.57 -30.91
N ASP A 30 -31.18 -11.89 -32.21
CA ASP A 30 -31.03 -13.27 -32.66
C ASP A 30 -29.62 -13.82 -32.34
N LYS A 31 -28.56 -12.98 -32.43
CA LYS A 31 -27.21 -13.33 -32.01
C LYS A 31 -27.11 -13.53 -30.49
N VAL A 32 -27.81 -12.71 -29.69
CA VAL A 32 -27.80 -12.86 -28.23
C VAL A 32 -28.52 -14.14 -27.79
N ILE A 33 -29.57 -14.55 -28.52
CA ILE A 33 -30.33 -15.78 -28.20
C ILE A 33 -29.52 -17.04 -28.58
N GLU A 34 -28.61 -16.94 -29.54
CA GLU A 34 -27.76 -18.04 -30.00
C GLU A 34 -26.54 -18.30 -29.11
N ILE A 35 -26.24 -17.41 -28.18
CA ILE A 35 -25.12 -17.58 -27.25
C ILE A 35 -25.48 -18.64 -26.20
N ASP A 36 -24.79 -19.78 -26.26
CA ASP A 36 -24.88 -20.82 -25.25
C ASP A 36 -24.52 -20.25 -23.85
N PRO A 37 -25.39 -20.34 -22.85
CA PRO A 37 -25.11 -19.89 -21.48
C PRO A 37 -23.81 -20.48 -20.92
N TYR A 38 -23.41 -21.66 -21.35
CA TYR A 38 -22.14 -22.27 -20.99
C TYR A 38 -20.94 -21.46 -21.50
N GLN A 39 -21.02 -20.92 -22.72
CA GLN A 39 -19.97 -20.07 -23.30
C GLN A 39 -19.81 -18.75 -22.52
N VAL A 40 -20.92 -18.17 -22.05
CA VAL A 40 -20.90 -16.95 -21.23
C VAL A 40 -20.23 -17.21 -19.87
N VAL A 41 -20.56 -18.33 -19.23
CA VAL A 41 -19.93 -18.74 -17.97
C VAL A 41 -18.45 -19.02 -18.15
N LEU A 42 -18.07 -19.71 -19.24
CA LEU A 42 -16.69 -20.00 -19.55
C LEU A 42 -15.89 -18.71 -19.83
N ALA A 43 -16.46 -17.78 -20.61
CA ALA A 43 -15.85 -16.48 -20.87
C ALA A 43 -15.66 -15.67 -19.57
N GLY A 44 -16.66 -15.65 -18.70
CA GLY A 44 -16.57 -15.04 -17.38
C GLY A 44 -15.45 -15.63 -16.52
N PHE A 45 -15.31 -16.95 -16.52
CA PHE A 45 -14.24 -17.64 -15.82
C PHE A 45 -12.85 -17.30 -16.37
N VAL A 46 -12.70 -17.25 -17.70
CA VAL A 46 -11.44 -16.86 -18.36
C VAL A 46 -11.07 -15.42 -18.01
N ILE A 47 -12.02 -14.49 -18.03
CA ILE A 47 -11.80 -13.10 -17.65
C ILE A 47 -11.35 -13.01 -16.18
N LEU A 48 -11.98 -13.76 -15.27
CA LEU A 48 -11.61 -13.80 -13.86
C LEU A 48 -10.19 -14.33 -13.66
N LEU A 49 -9.81 -15.38 -14.39
CA LEU A 49 -8.43 -15.89 -14.38
C LEU A 49 -7.43 -14.84 -14.91
N MET A 50 -7.76 -14.14 -15.99
CA MET A 50 -6.91 -13.08 -16.55
C MET A 50 -6.70 -11.94 -15.54
N ILE A 51 -7.77 -11.51 -14.87
CA ILE A 51 -7.68 -10.52 -13.80
C ILE A 51 -6.78 -11.03 -12.67
N GLY A 52 -6.94 -12.29 -12.25
CA GLY A 52 -6.09 -12.90 -11.23
C GLY A 52 -4.61 -12.92 -11.60
N VAL A 53 -4.28 -13.25 -12.85
CA VAL A 53 -2.90 -13.21 -13.36
C VAL A 53 -2.35 -11.79 -13.37
N VAL A 54 -3.13 -10.81 -13.82
CA VAL A 54 -2.70 -9.39 -13.84
C VAL A 54 -2.45 -8.88 -12.41
N LEU A 55 -3.36 -9.15 -11.47
CA LEU A 55 -3.20 -8.75 -10.07
C LEU A 55 -2.00 -9.45 -9.40
N SER A 56 -1.80 -10.74 -9.71
CA SER A 56 -0.63 -11.48 -9.22
C SER A 56 0.68 -10.90 -9.79
N GLY A 57 0.70 -10.61 -11.10
CA GLY A 57 1.84 -9.96 -11.74
C GLY A 57 2.14 -8.59 -11.15
N TRP A 58 1.11 -7.79 -10.90
CA TRP A 58 1.24 -6.50 -10.22
C TRP A 58 1.87 -6.66 -8.84
N TYR A 59 1.41 -7.60 -8.05
CA TYR A 59 1.88 -7.80 -6.68
C TYR A 59 3.32 -8.32 -6.60
N TRP A 60 3.69 -9.28 -7.49
CA TRP A 60 4.98 -9.97 -7.41
C TRP A 60 6.07 -9.45 -8.35
N VAL A 61 5.70 -8.84 -9.46
CA VAL A 61 6.65 -8.47 -10.53
C VAL A 61 6.96 -6.99 -10.53
N LEU A 62 5.97 -6.13 -10.23
CA LEU A 62 6.20 -4.69 -10.22
C LEU A 62 7.12 -4.32 -9.05
N PRO A 63 8.27 -3.65 -9.32
CA PRO A 63 9.14 -3.19 -8.26
C PRO A 63 8.42 -2.19 -7.35
N ARG A 64 8.38 -2.51 -6.09
CA ARG A 64 7.69 -1.73 -5.06
C ARG A 64 8.44 -1.90 -3.76
N ASP A 65 8.86 -0.80 -3.18
CA ASP A 65 9.36 -0.76 -1.82
C ASP A 65 8.21 -0.39 -0.89
N SER A 66 8.03 -1.18 0.14
CA SER A 66 7.08 -0.92 1.21
C SER A 66 7.73 -1.39 2.49
N VAL A 67 8.23 -0.44 3.24
CA VAL A 67 8.95 -0.69 4.49
C VAL A 67 8.08 -0.20 5.64
N VAL A 68 7.75 -1.10 6.55
CA VAL A 68 6.90 -0.81 7.70
C VAL A 68 7.71 -1.05 8.97
N LEU A 69 7.80 -0.03 9.81
CA LEU A 69 8.38 -0.13 11.15
C LEU A 69 7.25 -0.03 12.17
N GLU A 70 6.89 -1.15 12.79
CA GLU A 70 5.92 -1.20 13.88
C GLU A 70 6.64 -1.12 15.20
N THR A 71 6.34 -0.11 16.04
CA THR A 71 6.94 0.07 17.35
C THR A 71 5.89 0.01 18.45
N HIS A 72 6.05 -0.95 19.34
CA HIS A 72 5.25 -1.11 20.54
C HIS A 72 5.93 -0.38 21.71
N TYR A 73 5.31 0.69 22.19
CA TYR A 73 5.73 1.41 23.37
C TYR A 73 4.96 0.94 24.59
N LYS A 74 5.67 0.66 25.68
CA LYS A 74 5.07 0.27 26.99
C LYS A 74 5.78 0.94 28.15
N GLN A 75 4.99 1.47 29.08
CA GLN A 75 5.46 1.96 30.37
C GLN A 75 5.28 0.90 31.46
N ARG A 76 6.36 0.32 31.94
CA ARG A 76 6.32 -0.62 33.09
C ARG A 76 7.64 -0.65 33.82
N GLY A 77 7.81 0.30 34.79
CA GLY A 77 9.05 0.45 35.53
C GLY A 77 10.19 1.08 34.73
N GLY A 78 9.86 1.65 33.58
CA GLY A 78 10.70 2.30 32.59
C GLY A 78 9.90 2.43 31.29
N HIS A 79 10.59 2.86 30.24
CA HIS A 79 10.01 3.02 28.91
C HIS A 79 10.59 1.92 28.00
N LEU A 80 9.76 0.96 27.64
CA LEU A 80 10.13 -0.16 26.78
C LEU A 80 9.60 0.11 25.37
N MET A 81 10.48 0.08 24.39
CA MET A 81 10.17 0.11 22.97
C MET A 81 10.62 -1.20 22.33
N MET A 82 9.72 -1.83 21.60
CA MET A 82 9.96 -3.07 20.86
C MET A 82 9.55 -2.82 19.41
N SER A 83 10.49 -2.91 18.50
CA SER A 83 10.24 -2.62 17.10
C SER A 83 10.30 -3.87 16.24
N GLU A 84 9.47 -3.92 15.21
CA GLU A 84 9.49 -4.92 14.15
C GLU A 84 9.58 -4.21 12.81
N LEU A 85 10.59 -4.56 12.04
CA LEU A 85 10.75 -4.09 10.66
C LEU A 85 10.18 -5.13 9.71
N THR A 86 9.25 -4.71 8.86
CA THR A 86 8.68 -5.54 7.79
C THR A 86 8.99 -4.94 6.43
N ASN A 87 9.50 -5.74 5.52
CA ASN A 87 9.60 -5.41 4.11
C ASN A 87 8.43 -6.06 3.36
N ASP A 88 7.35 -5.30 3.16
CA ASP A 88 6.18 -5.70 2.36
C ASP A 88 6.38 -5.43 0.86
N GLY A 89 7.55 -4.92 0.49
CA GLY A 89 7.94 -4.69 -0.88
C GLY A 89 8.09 -5.97 -1.69
N SER A 90 8.14 -5.83 -3.01
CA SER A 90 8.33 -6.96 -3.93
C SER A 90 9.80 -7.34 -4.16
N ARG A 91 10.73 -6.58 -3.58
CA ARG A 91 12.19 -6.77 -3.70
C ARG A 91 12.86 -6.69 -2.34
N GLU A 92 14.05 -7.29 -2.23
CA GLU A 92 14.87 -7.09 -1.04
C GLU A 92 15.39 -5.65 -0.99
N ILE A 93 15.55 -5.15 0.22
CA ILE A 93 16.23 -3.90 0.54
C ILE A 93 17.57 -4.20 1.22
N THR A 94 18.54 -3.34 1.02
CA THR A 94 19.91 -3.50 1.55
C THR A 94 20.36 -2.30 2.36
N ASP A 95 21.45 -2.44 3.10
CA ASP A 95 22.06 -1.38 3.89
C ASP A 95 21.04 -0.68 4.80
N VAL A 96 20.19 -1.47 5.46
CA VAL A 96 19.11 -0.95 6.28
C VAL A 96 19.65 -0.47 7.62
N VAL A 97 19.40 0.79 7.94
CA VAL A 97 19.74 1.40 9.22
C VAL A 97 18.46 1.81 9.92
N ILE A 98 18.26 1.32 11.14
CA ILE A 98 17.15 1.70 12.00
C ILE A 98 17.72 2.42 13.21
N GLN A 99 17.23 3.60 13.50
CA GLN A 99 17.58 4.37 14.69
C GLN A 99 16.30 4.77 15.42
N VAL A 100 16.24 4.45 16.70
CA VAL A 100 15.16 4.88 17.59
C VAL A 100 15.78 5.71 18.70
N GLU A 101 15.31 6.94 18.85
CA GLU A 101 15.75 7.87 19.89
C GLU A 101 14.59 8.15 20.83
N PHE A 102 14.87 8.05 22.11
CA PHE A 102 13.97 8.48 23.17
C PHE A 102 14.40 9.89 23.62
N GLN A 103 13.55 10.87 23.40
CA GLN A 103 13.85 12.28 23.62
C GLN A 103 12.89 12.87 24.66
N ASP A 104 13.32 13.92 25.35
CA ASP A 104 12.40 14.77 26.08
C ASP A 104 11.62 15.69 25.12
N VAL A 105 10.66 16.45 25.67
CA VAL A 105 9.84 17.37 24.86
C VAL A 105 10.63 18.56 24.29
N ASP A 106 11.83 18.83 24.81
CA ASP A 106 12.74 19.87 24.32
C ASP A 106 13.71 19.35 23.24
N GLY A 107 13.61 18.05 22.90
CA GLY A 107 14.41 17.40 21.87
C GLY A 107 15.78 16.91 22.34
N LEU A 108 16.03 16.88 23.67
CA LEU A 108 17.24 16.27 24.20
C LEU A 108 17.15 14.75 24.12
N VAL A 109 18.08 14.11 23.43
CA VAL A 109 18.16 12.64 23.34
C VAL A 109 18.60 12.09 24.70
N LEU A 110 17.71 11.31 25.32
CA LEU A 110 17.89 10.67 26.61
C LEU A 110 18.51 9.28 26.48
N ASP A 111 18.10 8.56 25.42
CA ASP A 111 18.66 7.26 25.06
C ASP A 111 18.44 7.00 23.56
N LYS A 112 19.22 6.09 22.97
CA LYS A 112 19.10 5.73 21.56
C LYS A 112 19.55 4.31 21.28
N MET A 113 18.88 3.70 20.31
CA MET A 113 19.22 2.43 19.70
C MET A 113 19.54 2.65 18.21
N ARG A 114 20.56 1.98 17.70
CA ARG A 114 20.90 1.97 16.27
C ARG A 114 21.27 0.57 15.83
N ILE A 115 20.65 0.11 14.76
CA ILE A 115 20.86 -1.22 14.22
C ILE A 115 21.14 -1.09 12.72
N GLU A 116 22.05 -1.91 12.25
CA GLU A 116 22.44 -2.00 10.84
C GLU A 116 22.23 -3.43 10.38
N LEU A 117 21.47 -3.60 9.29
CA LEU A 117 21.15 -4.88 8.68
C LEU A 117 21.65 -4.86 7.24
N ASP A 118 22.43 -5.86 6.87
CA ASP A 118 22.97 -5.96 5.50
C ASP A 118 21.84 -6.03 4.46
N ARG A 119 20.77 -6.76 4.79
CA ARG A 119 19.61 -6.95 3.89
C ARG A 119 18.35 -7.37 4.64
N VAL A 120 17.19 -7.04 4.06
CA VAL A 120 15.88 -7.56 4.45
C VAL A 120 15.16 -8.06 3.21
N SER A 121 14.86 -9.36 3.17
CA SER A 121 14.21 -9.98 2.01
C SER A 121 12.80 -9.46 1.80
N ALA A 122 12.32 -9.52 0.55
CA ALA A 122 10.92 -9.22 0.25
C ALA A 122 9.97 -10.11 1.07
N HIS A 123 8.87 -9.52 1.52
CA HIS A 123 7.83 -10.20 2.31
C HIS A 123 8.36 -10.88 3.58
N SER A 124 9.31 -10.25 4.26
CA SER A 124 9.86 -10.74 5.51
C SER A 124 9.87 -9.68 6.60
N SER A 125 9.76 -10.13 7.85
CA SER A 125 9.86 -9.29 9.04
C SER A 125 11.10 -9.66 9.84
N ILE A 126 11.65 -8.67 10.53
CA ILE A 126 12.75 -8.81 11.49
C ILE A 126 12.32 -8.18 12.80
N ALA A 127 12.36 -8.95 13.88
CA ALA A 127 12.14 -8.53 15.25
C ALA A 127 13.13 -9.28 16.15
N GLY A 128 13.29 -8.84 17.36
CA GLY A 128 14.14 -9.53 18.36
C GLY A 128 14.82 -8.56 19.30
N ASP A 129 15.69 -9.11 20.14
CA ASP A 129 16.35 -8.37 21.24
C ASP A 129 17.13 -7.14 20.74
N ASP A 130 17.67 -7.19 19.52
CA ASP A 130 18.39 -6.07 18.91
C ASP A 130 17.47 -4.89 18.55
N LEU A 131 16.16 -5.14 18.40
CA LEU A 131 15.12 -4.15 18.11
C LEU A 131 14.31 -3.79 19.38
N GLU A 132 14.86 -4.07 20.56
CA GLU A 132 14.27 -3.71 21.85
C GLU A 132 15.14 -2.68 22.56
N MET A 133 14.50 -1.62 23.07
CA MET A 133 15.16 -0.60 23.88
C MET A 133 14.41 -0.39 25.20
N LEU A 134 15.11 -0.53 26.33
CA LEU A 134 14.59 -0.26 27.66
C LEU A 134 15.27 0.97 28.26
N VAL A 135 14.54 2.06 28.36
CA VAL A 135 15.00 3.30 28.98
C VAL A 135 14.56 3.35 30.45
N SER A 136 15.53 3.48 31.35
CA SER A 136 15.31 3.49 32.79
C SER A 136 15.80 4.79 33.40
N GLY A 137 15.29 5.13 34.59
CA GLY A 137 15.72 6.31 35.34
C GLY A 137 14.95 7.59 35.02
N TYR A 138 13.99 7.52 34.10
CA TYR A 138 13.10 8.62 33.75
C TYR A 138 11.70 8.37 34.30
N THR A 139 11.01 9.46 34.65
CA THR A 139 9.67 9.35 35.23
C THR A 139 8.65 8.95 34.20
N ILE A 140 7.70 8.12 34.58
CA ILE A 140 6.58 7.72 33.74
C ILE A 140 5.43 8.75 33.68
N TRP A 141 5.58 9.87 34.43
CA TRP A 141 4.56 10.92 34.51
C TRP A 141 4.81 12.10 33.57
N ASP A 142 5.98 12.14 32.95
CA ASP A 142 6.33 13.16 31.97
C ASP A 142 6.06 12.68 30.57
N ASN A 143 5.96 13.63 29.65
CA ASN A 143 5.80 13.34 28.21
C ASN A 143 7.17 13.31 27.54
N TYR A 144 7.29 12.42 26.58
CA TYR A 144 8.49 12.20 25.79
C TYR A 144 8.16 12.11 24.31
N VAL A 145 9.20 12.06 23.48
CA VAL A 145 9.11 11.87 22.04
C VAL A 145 9.94 10.64 21.68
N VAL A 146 9.33 9.71 20.97
CA VAL A 146 10.05 8.64 20.28
C VAL A 146 10.27 9.11 18.85
N HIS A 147 11.52 9.33 18.48
CA HIS A 147 11.93 9.65 17.12
C HIS A 147 12.46 8.38 16.48
N THR A 148 11.76 7.91 15.47
CA THR A 148 12.15 6.77 14.64
C THR A 148 12.72 7.27 13.32
N HIS A 149 13.86 6.71 12.95
CA HIS A 149 14.56 7.00 11.72
C HIS A 149 14.93 5.71 11.03
N ILE A 150 14.66 5.61 9.73
CA ILE A 150 15.05 4.48 8.90
C ILE A 150 15.71 4.95 7.62
N GLU A 151 16.81 4.29 7.25
CA GLU A 151 17.48 4.41 5.96
C GLU A 151 17.56 3.05 5.30
N TRP A 152 17.42 2.98 3.99
CA TRP A 152 17.60 1.75 3.21
C TRP A 152 17.99 2.06 1.77
N THR A 153 18.67 1.10 1.15
CA THR A 153 18.97 1.13 -0.28
C THR A 153 17.99 0.22 -1.01
N ASP A 154 17.29 0.76 -2.01
CA ASP A 154 16.34 0.01 -2.82
C ASP A 154 17.05 -0.88 -3.86
N TYR A 155 16.25 -1.67 -4.60
CA TYR A 155 16.78 -2.58 -5.63
C TYR A 155 17.46 -1.85 -6.80
N ASN A 156 17.24 -0.55 -7.00
CA ASN A 156 17.93 0.27 -8.01
C ASN A 156 19.25 0.84 -7.50
N GLY A 157 19.52 0.76 -6.19
CA GLY A 157 20.64 1.36 -5.53
C GLY A 157 20.39 2.81 -5.08
N ASP A 158 19.13 3.25 -5.05
CA ASP A 158 18.75 4.54 -4.53
C ASP A 158 18.64 4.49 -3.00
N GLU A 159 19.27 5.46 -2.33
CA GLU A 159 19.14 5.63 -0.89
C GLU A 159 17.81 6.30 -0.55
N ASN A 160 17.08 5.70 0.37
CA ASN A 160 15.82 6.21 0.89
C ASN A 160 15.96 6.47 2.38
N ARG A 161 15.23 7.47 2.87
CA ARG A 161 15.26 7.89 4.26
C ARG A 161 13.90 8.38 4.69
N GLN A 162 13.47 7.98 5.90
CA GLN A 162 12.23 8.42 6.54
C GLN A 162 12.46 8.72 8.02
N ASP A 163 11.72 9.71 8.54
CA ASP A 163 11.76 10.17 9.93
C ASP A 163 10.35 10.35 10.47
N TRP A 164 10.05 9.81 11.65
CA TRP A 164 8.77 9.96 12.33
C TRP A 164 8.95 10.34 13.80
N TYR A 165 7.98 11.06 14.36
CA TYR A 165 8.00 11.56 15.72
C TYR A 165 6.69 11.23 16.42
N HIS A 166 6.75 10.48 17.50
CA HIS A 166 5.61 10.03 18.28
C HIS A 166 5.67 10.57 19.69
N PHE A 167 4.61 11.29 20.11
CA PHE A 167 4.49 11.75 21.48
C PHE A 167 4.00 10.61 22.36
N VAL A 168 4.75 10.29 23.40
CA VAL A 168 4.46 9.21 24.34
C VAL A 168 4.40 9.74 25.78
N GLY A 169 3.81 8.96 26.69
CA GLY A 169 3.69 9.31 28.09
C GLY A 169 2.26 9.59 28.55
N HIS A 170 1.30 9.74 27.64
CA HIS A 170 -0.13 9.86 27.97
C HIS A 170 -0.76 8.53 28.35
N TRP A 171 -0.26 7.43 27.82
CA TRP A 171 -0.79 6.08 27.95
C TRP A 171 0.32 5.10 28.31
N SER A 172 -0.05 4.06 29.04
CA SER A 172 0.90 3.02 29.47
C SER A 172 1.29 2.05 28.34
N SER A 173 0.60 2.10 27.21
CA SER A 173 0.89 1.26 26.03
C SER A 173 0.36 1.94 24.79
N GLU A 174 1.21 2.07 23.77
CA GLU A 174 0.91 2.66 22.47
C GLU A 174 1.57 1.83 21.36
N ILE A 175 1.02 1.89 20.16
CA ILE A 175 1.57 1.22 18.97
C ILE A 175 1.67 2.27 17.88
N PHE A 176 2.84 2.36 17.27
CA PHE A 176 3.12 3.23 16.13
C PHE A 176 3.39 2.36 14.91
N ILE A 177 2.80 2.74 13.77
CA ILE A 177 3.01 2.07 12.48
C ILE A 177 3.54 3.15 11.54
N ASP A 178 4.82 3.04 11.22
CA ASP A 178 5.56 3.98 10.39
C ASP A 178 5.78 3.35 9.01
N GLU A 179 5.16 3.92 7.98
CA GLU A 179 5.17 3.37 6.63
C GLU A 179 6.03 4.24 5.71
N GLY A 180 6.98 3.60 5.01
CA GLY A 180 7.80 4.19 3.97
C GLY A 180 7.53 3.48 2.64
N ASP A 181 6.63 4.03 1.83
CA ASP A 181 6.25 3.45 0.55
C ASP A 181 6.88 4.19 -0.63
N LYS A 182 7.49 3.42 -1.54
CA LYS A 182 7.98 3.92 -2.82
C LYS A 182 7.61 2.95 -3.93
N THR A 183 6.89 3.42 -4.93
CA THR A 183 6.59 2.63 -6.14
C THR A 183 7.39 3.18 -7.31
N THR A 184 8.24 2.34 -7.89
CA THR A 184 9.01 2.69 -9.09
C THR A 184 8.33 2.10 -10.31
N TRP A 185 7.90 2.99 -11.21
CA TRP A 185 7.28 2.57 -12.47
C TRP A 185 8.37 2.21 -13.50
N PRO A 186 8.34 1.01 -14.12
CA PRO A 186 9.42 0.57 -15.00
C PRO A 186 9.47 1.29 -16.36
N PHE A 187 8.63 2.31 -16.57
CA PHE A 187 8.50 3.03 -17.84
C PHE A 187 8.78 4.54 -17.74
N TYR A 188 9.48 4.98 -16.70
CA TYR A 188 9.95 6.36 -16.57
C TYR A 188 11.45 6.38 -16.46
#